data_fd47930bf608514f55b8889d3abb9067
#
_entry.id   fd47930bf608514f55b8889d3abb9067
#
_cell.length_a   1.000
_cell.length_b   1.000
_cell.length_c   1.000
_cell.angle_alpha   90.00
_cell.angle_beta   90.00
_cell.angle_gamma   90.00
#
_symmetry.space_group_name_H-M   'P 1'
#
loop_
_entity.id
_entity.type
_entity.pdbx_description
1 polymer ?
#
loop_
_entity_poly.entity_id
_entity_poly.type
_entity_poly.pdbx_seq_one_letter_code
_entity_poly.pdbx_strand_id
1 'polypeptide(L)'
;MAPDLQKYYEDQFSMMATQGWTDIIEDFQRLKASINDVTLTTDTQDLFFRKGQLDILDLILKRKDTCEKVYEELLNEQGDLR
;
A
#
# COMPACT_ATOMS: atom_id res chain seq x y z
N MET A 1 1.16 -6.64 22.02
CA MET A 1 1.21 -5.39 21.22
C MET A 1 0.89 -4.20 22.12
N ALA A 2 1.64 -3.12 22.03
CA ALA A 2 1.37 -1.91 22.79
C ALA A 2 0.01 -1.31 22.39
N PRO A 3 -0.75 -0.74 23.35
CA PRO A 3 -2.07 -0.17 23.02
C PRO A 3 -2.05 0.89 21.93
N ASP A 4 -1.04 1.73 21.89
CA ASP A 4 -0.91 2.78 20.88
C ASP A 4 -0.69 2.19 19.48
N LEU A 5 0.10 1.13 19.39
CA LEU A 5 0.36 0.43 18.14
C LEU A 5 -0.88 -0.32 17.67
N GLN A 6 -1.61 -0.95 18.59
CA GLN A 6 -2.86 -1.61 18.28
C GLN A 6 -3.88 -0.61 17.71
N LYS A 7 -4.03 0.55 18.37
CA LYS A 7 -4.92 1.61 17.90
C LYS A 7 -4.54 2.09 16.52
N TYR A 8 -3.23 2.26 16.27
CA TYR A 8 -2.74 2.68 14.95
C TYR A 8 -3.25 1.74 13.85
N TYR A 9 -3.10 0.43 14.02
CA TYR A 9 -3.55 -0.53 13.02
C TYR A 9 -5.07 -0.61 12.90
N GLU A 10 -5.79 -0.54 14.01
CA GLU A 10 -7.25 -0.50 14.00
C GLU A 10 -7.78 0.71 13.24
N ASP A 11 -7.15 1.88 13.43
CA ASP A 11 -7.50 3.10 12.70
C ASP A 11 -7.20 2.95 11.20
N GLN A 12 -6.06 2.31 10.83
CA GLN A 12 -5.73 2.04 9.45
C GLN A 12 -6.76 1.12 8.79
N PHE A 13 -7.14 0.04 9.47
CA PHE A 13 -8.15 -0.88 8.93
C PHE A 13 -9.51 -0.22 8.79
N SER A 14 -9.90 0.60 9.74
CA SER A 14 -11.16 1.36 9.66
C SER A 14 -11.16 2.30 8.46
N MET A 15 -10.07 3.02 8.23
CA MET A 15 -9.91 3.91 7.08
C MET A 15 -9.97 3.12 5.77
N MET A 16 -9.26 1.99 5.69
CA MET A 16 -9.21 1.17 4.48
C MET A 16 -10.50 0.38 4.20
N ALA A 17 -11.46 0.38 5.12
CA ALA A 17 -12.79 -0.19 4.93
C ALA A 17 -13.78 0.82 4.34
N THR A 18 -13.38 2.07 4.12
CA THR A 18 -14.27 3.12 3.59
C THR A 18 -14.40 3.05 2.07
N GLN A 19 -15.52 3.57 1.57
CA GLN A 19 -15.73 3.72 0.13
C GLN A 19 -14.69 4.66 -0.50
N GLY A 20 -14.32 5.73 0.21
CA GLY A 20 -13.30 6.67 -0.26
C GLY A 20 -11.96 6.00 -0.49
N TRP A 21 -11.55 5.08 0.36
CA TRP A 21 -10.33 4.30 0.16
C TRP A 21 -10.44 3.41 -1.09
N THR A 22 -11.56 2.72 -1.28
CA THR A 22 -11.80 1.91 -2.48
C THR A 22 -11.71 2.75 -3.74
N ASP A 23 -12.30 3.94 -3.73
CA ASP A 23 -12.28 4.86 -4.88
C ASP A 23 -10.84 5.32 -5.20
N ILE A 24 -10.07 5.68 -4.18
CA ILE A 24 -8.66 6.07 -4.34
C ILE A 24 -7.84 4.92 -4.92
N ILE A 25 -8.03 3.71 -4.43
CA ILE A 25 -7.30 2.53 -4.93
C ILE A 25 -7.62 2.29 -6.40
N GLU A 26 -8.88 2.40 -6.81
CA GLU A 26 -9.26 2.29 -8.22
C GLU A 26 -8.59 3.36 -9.08
N ASP A 27 -8.58 4.61 -8.61
CA ASP A 27 -7.94 5.72 -9.31
C ASP A 27 -6.43 5.47 -9.46
N PHE A 28 -5.77 4.99 -8.42
CA PHE A 28 -4.33 4.69 -8.46
C PHE A 28 -4.02 3.49 -9.34
N GLN A 29 -4.90 2.50 -9.41
CA GLN A 29 -4.74 1.38 -10.36
C GLN A 29 -4.79 1.86 -11.81
N ARG A 30 -5.69 2.79 -12.14
CA ARG A 30 -5.75 3.40 -13.46
C ARG A 30 -4.50 4.23 -13.75
N LEU A 31 -4.03 5.00 -12.76
CA LEU A 31 -2.79 5.78 -12.89
C LEU A 31 -1.60 4.87 -13.12
N LYS A 32 -1.50 3.77 -12.38
CA LYS A 32 -0.45 2.76 -12.55
C LYS A 32 -0.45 2.21 -13.97
N ALA A 33 -1.60 1.84 -14.50
CA ALA A 33 -1.72 1.33 -15.88
C ALA A 33 -1.22 2.36 -16.90
N SER A 34 -1.55 3.64 -16.71
CA SER A 34 -1.12 4.72 -17.58
C SER A 34 0.40 4.93 -17.51
N ILE A 35 0.99 4.94 -16.32
CA ILE A 35 2.44 5.11 -16.14
C ILE A 35 3.20 3.91 -16.70
N ASN A 36 2.65 2.71 -16.58
CA ASN A 36 3.27 1.47 -17.03
C ASN A 36 3.16 1.24 -18.55
N ASP A 37 2.62 2.18 -19.29
CA ASP A 37 2.53 2.10 -20.74
C ASP A 37 3.88 2.46 -21.36
N VAL A 38 4.62 1.46 -21.82
CA VAL A 38 5.96 1.62 -22.41
C VAL A 38 5.93 2.39 -23.73
N THR A 39 4.79 2.46 -24.41
CA THR A 39 4.65 3.21 -25.65
C THR A 39 4.78 4.70 -25.44
N LEU A 40 4.59 5.18 -24.21
CA LEU A 40 4.71 6.59 -23.82
C LEU A 40 6.12 6.93 -23.31
N THR A 41 7.01 5.95 -23.16
CA THR A 41 8.37 6.17 -22.67
C THR A 41 9.22 6.81 -23.78
N THR A 42 9.82 7.97 -23.49
CA THR A 42 10.57 8.74 -24.48
C THR A 42 12.08 8.45 -24.47
N ASP A 43 12.66 8.18 -23.30
CA ASP A 43 14.09 7.90 -23.13
C ASP A 43 14.36 7.13 -21.83
N THR A 44 15.64 6.87 -21.54
CA THR A 44 16.07 6.13 -20.34
C THR A 44 15.74 6.89 -19.06
N GLN A 45 15.86 8.21 -19.02
CA GLN A 45 15.53 9.02 -17.85
C GLN A 45 14.03 8.94 -17.56
N ASP A 46 13.20 9.03 -18.59
CA ASP A 46 11.75 8.88 -18.46
C ASP A 46 11.39 7.48 -17.93
N LEU A 47 12.08 6.45 -18.40
CA LEU A 47 11.88 5.09 -17.92
C LEU A 47 12.15 4.97 -16.41
N PHE A 48 13.27 5.52 -15.93
CA PHE A 48 13.60 5.49 -14.50
C PHE A 48 12.63 6.34 -13.67
N PHE A 49 12.20 7.46 -14.19
CA PHE A 49 11.19 8.31 -13.54
C PHE A 49 9.87 7.56 -13.36
N ARG A 50 9.40 6.90 -14.41
CA ARG A 50 8.19 6.08 -14.36
C ARG A 50 8.33 4.92 -13.40
N LYS A 51 9.48 4.26 -13.38
CA LYS A 51 9.75 3.18 -12.43
C LYS A 51 9.64 3.66 -10.99
N GLY A 52 10.20 4.81 -10.66
CA GLY A 52 10.07 5.40 -9.33
C GLY A 52 8.61 5.68 -8.95
N GLN A 53 7.82 6.22 -9.86
CA GLN A 53 6.40 6.45 -9.66
C GLN A 53 5.65 5.13 -9.40
N LEU A 54 5.96 4.08 -10.17
CA LEU A 54 5.35 2.77 -10.01
C LEU A 54 5.69 2.14 -8.65
N ASP A 55 6.93 2.30 -8.20
CA ASP A 55 7.36 1.78 -6.90
C ASP A 55 6.55 2.40 -5.75
N ILE A 56 6.33 3.71 -5.79
CA ILE A 56 5.52 4.41 -4.77
C ILE A 56 4.05 4.01 -4.87
N LEU A 57 3.49 3.92 -6.08
CA LEU A 57 2.10 3.48 -6.26
C LEU A 57 1.90 2.06 -5.75
N ASP A 58 2.85 1.17 -5.97
CA ASP A 58 2.77 -0.21 -5.46
C ASP A 58 2.75 -0.25 -3.93
N LEU A 59 3.50 0.61 -3.24
CA LEU A 59 3.43 0.72 -1.78
C LEU A 59 2.02 1.08 -1.31
N ILE A 60 1.38 2.04 -1.99
CA ILE A 60 0.03 2.48 -1.65
C ILE A 60 -0.99 1.39 -1.95
N LEU A 61 -0.91 0.77 -3.14
CA LEU A 61 -1.84 -0.27 -3.57
C LEU A 61 -1.78 -1.53 -2.70
N LYS A 62 -0.60 -1.82 -2.12
CA LYS A 62 -0.38 -2.96 -1.22
C LYS A 62 -0.52 -2.61 0.24
N ARG A 63 -0.92 -1.39 0.57
CA ARG A 63 -0.95 -0.90 1.96
C ARG A 63 -1.79 -1.80 2.87
N LYS A 64 -2.97 -2.21 2.41
CA LYS A 64 -3.86 -3.08 3.20
C LYS A 64 -3.20 -4.41 3.51
N ASP A 65 -2.64 -5.07 2.49
CA ASP A 65 -1.96 -6.37 2.65
C ASP A 65 -0.76 -6.25 3.59
N THR A 66 0.01 -5.17 3.46
CA THR A 66 1.16 -4.90 4.33
C THR A 66 0.72 -4.73 5.78
N CYS A 67 -0.32 -3.95 6.03
CA CYS A 67 -0.86 -3.74 7.38
C CYS A 67 -1.38 -5.05 7.99
N GLU A 68 -2.12 -5.85 7.21
CA GLU A 68 -2.63 -7.14 7.67
C GLU A 68 -1.49 -8.09 8.06
N LYS A 69 -0.47 -8.15 7.23
CA LYS A 69 0.69 -9.02 7.47
C LYS A 69 1.46 -8.62 8.72
N VAL A 70 1.77 -7.33 8.87
CA VAL A 70 2.51 -6.83 10.04
C VAL A 70 1.68 -7.00 11.31
N TYR A 71 0.39 -6.72 11.26
CA TYR A 71 -0.50 -6.90 12.41
C TYR A 71 -0.55 -8.37 12.85
N GLU A 72 -0.67 -9.30 11.90
CA GLU A 72 -0.66 -10.73 12.17
C GLU A 72 0.66 -11.17 12.81
N GLU A 73 1.80 -10.71 12.30
CA GLU A 73 3.11 -10.99 12.87
C GLU A 73 3.23 -10.49 14.31
N LEU A 74 2.73 -9.29 14.60
CA LEU A 74 2.75 -8.72 15.94
C LEU A 74 1.86 -9.51 16.91
N LEU A 75 0.72 -10.00 16.45
CA LEU A 75 -0.16 -10.87 17.25
C LEU A 75 0.53 -12.21 17.53
N ASN A 76 1.21 -12.78 16.56
CA ASN A 76 1.93 -14.04 16.72
C ASN A 76 3.09 -13.92 17.71
N GLU A 77 3.86 -12.83 17.66
CA GLU A 77 4.90 -12.54 18.64
C GLU A 77 4.33 -12.47 20.06
N GLN A 78 3.18 -11.81 20.22
CA GLN A 78 2.51 -11.72 21.52
C GLN A 78 2.02 -13.08 21.99
N GLY A 79 1.57 -13.95 21.08
CA GLY A 79 1.21 -15.33 21.36
C GLY A 79 2.40 -16.18 21.80
N ASP A 80 3.55 -15.99 21.17
CA ASP A 80 4.78 -16.74 21.47
C ASP A 80 5.36 -16.40 22.84
N LEU A 81 5.01 -15.24 23.41
CA LEU A 81 5.45 -14.83 24.74
C LEU A 81 4.61 -15.42 25.88
N ARG A 82 3.60 -16.19 25.59
CA ARG A 82 2.77 -16.87 26.60
C ARG A 82 3.35 -18.25 26.97
#